data_feccb63996b07c0254413e1229a27331
#
_entry.id   feccb63996b07c0254413e1229a27331
#
_cell.length_a   1.000
_cell.length_b   1.000
_cell.length_c   1.000
_cell.angle_alpha   90.00
_cell.angle_beta   90.00
_cell.angle_gamma   90.00
#
_symmetry.space_group_name_H-M   'P 1'
#
loop_
_entity.id
_entity.type
_entity.pdbx_description
1 polymer ?
#
loop_
_entity_poly.entity_id
_entity_poly.type
_entity_poly.pdbx_seq_one_letter_code
_entity_poly.pdbx_strand_id
1 'polypeptide(L)'
;MDKIEVVIVTGMSGAGKTQAMAIFENMEYRCIDNYPVALLKEFGDLLRTSTKYSKVAMAVSLGDAILAVRVFSNMDWVDLTVIFLDCEDEVLLSRYKQTRRSHPLMIGNVASSLTEAIQFEREMADPISKLANIIIDTTLLKPIKLQDKLEIYFHKGNQDTFRVSFVSFVY
;
A
#
# COMPACT_ATOMS: atom_id res chain seq x y z
N MET A 1 14.72 -22.57 -0.60
CA MET A 1 14.27 -21.71 -1.69
C MET A 1 13.78 -20.38 -1.12
N ASP A 2 14.41 -19.33 -1.55
CA ASP A 2 14.08 -18.01 -1.04
C ASP A 2 12.72 -17.56 -1.53
N LYS A 3 11.92 -17.04 -0.62
CA LYS A 3 10.63 -16.50 -1.00
C LYS A 3 10.78 -15.15 -1.67
N ILE A 4 9.83 -14.84 -2.55
CA ILE A 4 9.76 -13.55 -3.19
C ILE A 4 9.06 -12.58 -2.24
N GLU A 5 9.69 -11.45 -2.00
CA GLU A 5 9.11 -10.43 -1.14
C GLU A 5 8.12 -9.58 -1.92
N VAL A 6 6.87 -9.59 -1.49
CA VAL A 6 5.82 -8.76 -2.09
C VAL A 6 5.26 -7.84 -1.02
N VAL A 7 5.29 -6.55 -1.32
CA VAL A 7 4.73 -5.52 -0.45
C VAL A 7 3.51 -4.92 -1.14
N ILE A 8 2.36 -5.00 -0.49
CA ILE A 8 1.16 -4.32 -0.96
C ILE A 8 1.07 -2.99 -0.21
N VAL A 9 1.04 -1.90 -0.95
CA VAL A 9 0.86 -0.56 -0.40
C VAL A 9 -0.55 -0.11 -0.74
N THR A 10 -1.37 0.06 0.26
CA THR A 10 -2.73 0.53 0.09
C THR A 10 -3.03 1.60 1.13
N GLY A 11 -4.22 2.15 1.11
CA GLY A 11 -4.61 3.17 2.06
C GLY A 11 -5.57 4.18 1.47
N MET A 12 -5.85 5.21 2.26
CA MET A 12 -6.73 6.29 1.83
C MET A 12 -6.13 7.03 0.64
N SER A 13 -6.96 7.36 -0.33
CA SER A 13 -6.52 8.17 -1.46
C SER A 13 -6.01 9.52 -0.96
N GLY A 14 -4.81 9.89 -1.37
CA GLY A 14 -4.16 11.10 -0.87
C GLY A 14 -3.31 10.92 0.37
N ALA A 15 -3.22 9.70 0.91
CA ALA A 15 -2.42 9.44 2.11
C ALA A 15 -0.93 9.20 1.84
N GLY A 16 -0.50 9.22 0.57
CA GLY A 16 0.93 9.13 0.25
C GLY A 16 1.39 7.87 -0.44
N LYS A 17 0.49 7.11 -1.08
CA LYS A 17 0.87 5.89 -1.79
C LYS A 17 1.93 6.13 -2.86
N THR A 18 1.79 7.20 -3.63
CA THR A 18 2.76 7.54 -4.68
C THR A 18 4.16 7.78 -4.10
N GLN A 19 4.24 8.48 -2.99
CA GLN A 19 5.51 8.74 -2.31
C GLN A 19 6.11 7.45 -1.78
N ALA A 20 5.30 6.59 -1.18
CA ALA A 20 5.76 5.30 -0.69
C ALA A 20 6.32 4.45 -1.83
N MET A 21 5.64 4.44 -2.98
CA MET A 21 6.12 3.68 -4.13
C MET A 21 7.46 4.20 -4.65
N ALA A 22 7.65 5.52 -4.69
CA ALA A 22 8.93 6.12 -5.08
C ALA A 22 10.05 5.68 -4.13
N ILE A 23 9.75 5.59 -2.84
CA ILE A 23 10.72 5.13 -1.84
C ILE A 23 11.09 3.66 -2.08
N PHE A 24 10.11 2.80 -2.35
CA PHE A 24 10.38 1.41 -2.66
C PHE A 24 11.22 1.26 -3.94
N GLU A 25 10.96 2.10 -4.93
CA GLU A 25 11.77 2.08 -6.15
C GLU A 25 13.24 2.41 -5.84
N ASN A 26 13.48 3.38 -4.96
CA ASN A 26 14.84 3.72 -4.52
C ASN A 26 15.50 2.58 -3.73
N MET A 27 14.71 1.70 -3.11
CA MET A 27 15.21 0.54 -2.40
C MET A 27 15.32 -0.70 -3.30
N GLU A 28 15.26 -0.49 -4.60
CA GLU A 28 15.43 -1.54 -5.60
C GLU A 28 14.29 -2.55 -5.68
N TYR A 29 13.10 -2.15 -5.26
CA TYR A 29 11.89 -2.95 -5.48
C TYR A 29 11.37 -2.70 -6.89
N ARG A 30 10.85 -3.75 -7.51
CA ARG A 30 10.06 -3.60 -8.72
C ARG A 30 8.71 -3.04 -8.33
N CYS A 31 8.41 -1.83 -8.80
CA CYS A 31 7.18 -1.14 -8.41
C CYS A 31 6.14 -1.24 -9.51
N ILE A 32 4.96 -1.66 -9.11
CA ILE A 32 3.83 -1.83 -10.02
C ILE A 32 2.65 -1.07 -9.45
N ASP A 33 2.05 -0.23 -10.29
CA ASP A 33 0.90 0.58 -9.90
C ASP A 33 -0.30 0.18 -10.75
N ASN A 34 -1.46 0.10 -10.13
CA ASN A 34 -2.73 -0.18 -10.82
C ASN A 34 -2.75 -1.45 -11.65
N TYR A 35 -2.09 -2.51 -11.19
CA TYR A 35 -2.14 -3.79 -11.88
C TYR A 35 -3.55 -4.39 -11.77
N PRO A 36 -4.11 -4.91 -12.88
CA PRO A 36 -5.45 -5.50 -12.82
C PRO A 36 -5.53 -6.66 -11.84
N VAL A 37 -6.42 -6.56 -10.88
CA VAL A 37 -6.60 -7.59 -9.84
C VAL A 37 -6.91 -8.95 -10.44
N ALA A 38 -7.66 -8.98 -11.54
CA ALA A 38 -8.00 -10.22 -12.21
C ALA A 38 -6.78 -11.00 -12.74
N LEU A 39 -5.63 -10.33 -12.90
CA LEU A 39 -4.40 -10.93 -13.40
C LEU A 39 -3.37 -11.21 -12.31
N LEU A 40 -3.71 -10.99 -11.05
CA LEU A 40 -2.73 -11.15 -9.96
C LEU A 40 -2.29 -12.60 -9.78
N LYS A 41 -3.18 -13.55 -10.00
CA LYS A 41 -2.82 -14.96 -9.90
C LYS A 41 -1.76 -15.33 -10.93
N GLU A 42 -1.95 -14.90 -12.16
CA GLU A 42 -1.00 -15.14 -13.24
C GLU A 42 0.34 -14.44 -12.96
N PHE A 43 0.27 -13.23 -12.43
CA PHE A 43 1.47 -12.52 -12.04
C PHE A 43 2.23 -13.24 -10.92
N GLY A 44 1.52 -13.75 -9.94
CA GLY A 44 2.12 -14.55 -8.87
C GLY A 44 2.79 -15.81 -9.39
N ASP A 45 2.17 -16.49 -10.35
CA ASP A 45 2.76 -17.65 -11.00
C ASP A 45 4.04 -17.27 -11.77
N LEU A 46 4.02 -16.11 -12.42
CA LEU A 46 5.20 -15.59 -13.10
C LEU A 46 6.34 -15.32 -12.12
N LEU A 47 6.05 -14.77 -10.96
CA LEU A 47 7.05 -14.52 -9.92
C LEU A 47 7.73 -15.80 -9.48
N ARG A 48 6.99 -16.88 -9.45
CA ARG A 48 7.50 -18.19 -9.03
C ARG A 48 8.56 -18.72 -10.00
N THR A 49 8.41 -18.45 -11.29
CA THR A 49 9.29 -19.01 -12.33
C THR A 49 10.35 -18.04 -12.78
N SER A 50 10.24 -16.75 -12.48
CA SER A 50 11.16 -15.74 -12.95
C SER A 50 12.22 -15.43 -11.90
N THR A 51 13.46 -15.31 -12.34
CA THR A 51 14.56 -14.86 -11.46
C THR A 51 14.70 -13.34 -11.44
N LYS A 52 13.91 -12.63 -12.23
CA LYS A 52 13.99 -11.16 -12.34
C LYS A 52 13.33 -10.42 -11.17
N TYR A 53 12.41 -11.08 -10.48
CA TYR A 53 11.62 -10.45 -9.44
C TYR A 53 11.91 -11.13 -8.10
N SER A 54 12.72 -10.49 -7.28
CA SER A 54 12.94 -10.93 -5.90
C SER A 54 12.22 -10.06 -4.90
N LYS A 55 11.98 -8.80 -5.27
CA LYS A 55 11.31 -7.81 -4.44
C LYS A 55 10.33 -7.02 -5.29
N VAL A 56 9.07 -7.06 -4.93
CA VAL A 56 8.00 -6.37 -5.66
C VAL A 56 7.20 -5.52 -4.68
N ALA A 57 6.97 -4.26 -5.04
CA ALA A 57 6.06 -3.38 -4.32
C ALA A 57 4.90 -3.04 -5.25
N MET A 58 3.69 -3.19 -4.77
CA MET A 58 2.50 -3.01 -5.56
C MET A 58 1.54 -2.04 -4.87
N ALA A 59 1.19 -0.98 -5.57
CA ALA A 59 0.17 -0.04 -5.09
C ALA A 59 -1.20 -0.56 -5.50
N VAL A 60 -2.09 -0.70 -4.53
CA VAL A 60 -3.41 -1.26 -4.73
C VAL A 60 -4.44 -0.34 -4.09
N SER A 61 -5.53 -0.07 -4.80
CA SER A 61 -6.62 0.73 -4.25
C SER A 61 -7.35 -0.05 -3.14
N LEU A 62 -8.04 0.68 -2.28
CA LEU A 62 -8.81 0.05 -1.19
C LEU A 62 -9.83 -0.95 -1.71
N GLY A 63 -10.46 -0.65 -2.85
CA GLY A 63 -11.45 -1.54 -3.43
C GLY A 63 -10.91 -2.90 -3.85
N ASP A 64 -9.62 -2.97 -4.18
CA ASP A 64 -8.97 -4.19 -4.67
C ASP A 64 -8.06 -4.84 -3.61
N ALA A 65 -7.83 -4.17 -2.50
CA ALA A 65 -6.80 -4.60 -1.55
C ALA A 65 -7.10 -5.95 -0.91
N ILE A 66 -8.33 -6.20 -0.50
CA ILE A 66 -8.68 -7.48 0.14
C ILE A 66 -8.43 -8.64 -0.82
N LEU A 67 -8.84 -8.49 -2.06
CA LEU A 67 -8.64 -9.54 -3.06
C LEU A 67 -7.16 -9.76 -3.34
N ALA A 68 -6.39 -8.69 -3.46
CA ALA A 68 -4.94 -8.78 -3.67
C ALA A 68 -4.25 -9.50 -2.52
N VAL A 69 -4.59 -9.15 -1.28
CA VAL A 69 -4.04 -9.82 -0.10
C VAL A 69 -4.39 -11.30 -0.11
N ARG A 70 -5.63 -11.62 -0.44
CA ARG A 70 -6.10 -13.01 -0.47
C ARG A 70 -5.35 -13.82 -1.52
N VAL A 71 -5.15 -13.26 -2.71
CA VAL A 71 -4.45 -13.95 -3.79
C VAL A 71 -3.00 -14.25 -3.39
N PHE A 72 -2.26 -13.27 -2.90
CA PHE A 72 -0.86 -13.48 -2.53
C PHE A 72 -0.71 -14.33 -1.27
N SER A 73 -1.66 -14.25 -0.34
CA SER A 73 -1.60 -15.06 0.89
C SER A 73 -1.70 -16.55 0.63
N ASN A 74 -2.26 -16.95 -0.51
CA ASN A 74 -2.38 -18.35 -0.88
C ASN A 74 -1.15 -18.88 -1.62
N MET A 75 -0.12 -18.05 -1.79
CA MET A 75 1.10 -18.43 -2.50
C MET A 75 2.24 -18.72 -1.52
N ASP A 76 2.67 -19.98 -1.46
CA ASP A 76 3.73 -20.40 -0.54
C ASP A 76 5.10 -19.77 -0.85
N TRP A 77 5.31 -19.37 -2.09
CA TRP A 77 6.56 -18.77 -2.54
C TRP A 77 6.63 -17.25 -2.35
N VAL A 78 5.60 -16.67 -1.78
CA VAL A 78 5.51 -15.22 -1.55
C VAL A 78 5.58 -14.93 -0.06
N ASP A 79 6.44 -13.98 0.30
CA ASP A 79 6.50 -13.39 1.63
C ASP A 79 5.80 -12.03 1.53
N LEU A 80 4.57 -11.98 2.02
CA LEU A 80 3.70 -10.83 1.85
C LEU A 80 3.74 -9.90 3.04
N THR A 81 3.91 -8.61 2.75
CA THR A 81 3.75 -7.54 3.74
C THR A 81 2.71 -6.56 3.22
N VAL A 82 1.76 -6.22 4.06
CA VAL A 82 0.69 -5.27 3.70
C VAL A 82 0.88 -3.99 4.51
N ILE A 83 1.03 -2.87 3.80
CA ILE A 83 1.17 -1.55 4.39
C ILE A 83 -0.12 -0.78 4.14
N PHE A 84 -0.70 -0.25 5.22
CA PHE A 84 -1.85 0.64 5.14
C PHE A 84 -1.40 2.06 5.49
N LEU A 85 -1.58 2.98 4.55
CA LEU A 85 -1.29 4.40 4.77
C LEU A 85 -2.59 5.11 5.14
N ASP A 86 -2.59 5.73 6.28
CA ASP A 86 -3.74 6.46 6.80
C ASP A 86 -3.45 7.94 6.92
N CYS A 87 -4.49 8.73 7.01
CA CYS A 87 -4.39 10.17 7.17
C CYS A 87 -5.73 10.70 7.69
N GLU A 88 -5.68 11.72 8.53
CA GLU A 88 -6.91 12.34 9.01
C GLU A 88 -7.73 12.94 7.88
N ASP A 89 -9.05 12.86 7.99
CA ASP A 89 -9.97 13.30 6.95
C ASP A 89 -9.77 14.77 6.57
N GLU A 90 -9.54 15.63 7.56
CA GLU A 90 -9.34 17.06 7.30
C GLU A 90 -8.07 17.32 6.48
N VAL A 91 -7.02 16.56 6.74
CA VAL A 91 -5.77 16.68 5.99
C VAL A 91 -5.96 16.16 4.57
N LEU A 92 -6.71 15.07 4.42
CA LEU A 92 -7.03 14.55 3.08
C LEU A 92 -7.81 15.58 2.27
N LEU A 93 -8.82 16.19 2.88
CA LEU A 93 -9.58 17.27 2.23
C LEU A 93 -8.66 18.40 1.76
N SER A 94 -7.75 18.83 2.62
CA SER A 94 -6.82 19.90 2.31
C SER A 94 -5.88 19.51 1.15
N ARG A 95 -5.36 18.28 1.17
CA ARG A 95 -4.47 17.80 0.11
C ARG A 95 -5.16 17.78 -1.25
N TYR A 96 -6.40 17.33 -1.32
CA TYR A 96 -7.16 17.30 -2.56
C TYR A 96 -7.45 18.70 -3.09
N LYS A 97 -7.78 19.64 -2.21
CA LYS A 97 -8.02 21.02 -2.61
C LYS A 97 -6.76 21.67 -3.19
N GLN A 98 -5.59 21.36 -2.63
CA GLN A 98 -4.33 21.93 -3.08
C GLN A 98 -3.86 21.34 -4.40
N THR A 99 -4.10 20.06 -4.66
CA THR A 99 -3.59 19.38 -5.84
C THR A 99 -4.51 19.48 -7.04
N ARG A 100 -5.73 19.96 -6.87
CA ARG A 100 -6.77 20.03 -7.92
C ARG A 100 -7.08 18.68 -8.55
N ARG A 101 -6.76 17.59 -7.85
CA ARG A 101 -7.10 16.25 -8.32
C ARG A 101 -8.51 15.89 -7.87
N SER A 102 -9.23 15.19 -8.75
CA SER A 102 -10.51 14.62 -8.35
C SER A 102 -10.30 13.29 -7.64
N HIS A 103 -11.09 13.08 -6.59
CA HIS A 103 -11.04 11.80 -5.89
C HIS A 103 -11.54 10.68 -6.81
N PRO A 104 -10.91 9.48 -6.79
CA PRO A 104 -11.32 8.38 -7.67
C PRO A 104 -12.80 8.02 -7.59
N LEU A 105 -13.41 8.08 -6.39
CA LEU A 105 -14.83 7.79 -6.23
C LEU A 105 -15.74 8.87 -6.83
N MET A 106 -15.27 10.09 -6.93
CA MET A 106 -16.00 11.15 -7.62
C MET A 106 -15.95 10.96 -9.13
N ILE A 107 -14.79 10.58 -9.66
CA ILE A 107 -14.63 10.29 -11.08
C ILE A 107 -15.55 9.15 -11.49
N GLY A 108 -15.68 8.14 -10.67
CA GLY A 108 -16.55 6.99 -10.94
C GLY A 108 -18.02 7.21 -10.60
N ASN A 109 -18.42 8.42 -10.23
CA ASN A 109 -19.79 8.77 -9.82
C ASN A 109 -20.32 7.99 -8.62
N VAL A 110 -19.44 7.42 -7.81
CA VAL A 110 -19.84 6.73 -6.58
C VAL A 110 -20.13 7.74 -5.47
N ALA A 111 -19.39 8.85 -5.46
CA ALA A 111 -19.57 9.92 -4.48
C ALA A 111 -19.86 11.24 -5.20
N SER A 112 -20.73 12.06 -4.62
CA SER A 112 -21.10 13.36 -5.17
C SER A 112 -20.28 14.52 -4.60
N SER A 113 -19.53 14.27 -3.54
CA SER A 113 -18.66 15.28 -2.92
C SER A 113 -17.38 14.62 -2.42
N LEU A 114 -16.35 15.45 -2.20
CA LEU A 114 -15.09 14.98 -1.67
C LEU A 114 -15.23 14.40 -0.26
N THR A 115 -16.03 15.05 0.58
CA THR A 115 -16.30 14.56 1.94
C THR A 115 -16.97 13.19 1.90
N GLU A 116 -17.94 13.01 1.02
CA GLU A 116 -18.60 11.71 0.84
C GLU A 116 -17.63 10.65 0.35
N ALA A 117 -16.76 11.02 -0.61
CA ALA A 117 -15.76 10.11 -1.13
C ALA A 117 -14.80 9.61 -0.04
N ILE A 118 -14.33 10.51 0.81
CA ILE A 118 -13.45 10.16 1.92
C ILE A 118 -14.18 9.25 2.91
N GLN A 119 -15.44 9.52 3.18
CA GLN A 119 -16.24 8.70 4.10
C GLN A 119 -16.43 7.29 3.56
N PHE A 120 -16.72 7.13 2.27
CA PHE A 120 -16.83 5.82 1.65
C PHE A 120 -15.52 5.05 1.72
N GLU A 121 -14.39 5.72 1.45
CA GLU A 121 -13.10 5.08 1.57
C GLU A 121 -12.79 4.67 2.99
N ARG A 122 -13.18 5.47 3.97
CA ARG A 122 -12.95 5.15 5.39
C ARG A 122 -13.69 3.87 5.77
N GLU A 123 -14.87 3.66 5.26
CA GLU A 123 -15.62 2.43 5.48
C GLU A 123 -14.95 1.22 4.83
N MET A 124 -14.44 1.39 3.61
CA MET A 124 -13.70 0.33 2.93
C MET A 124 -12.37 0.01 3.62
N ALA A 125 -11.76 0.99 4.24
CA ALA A 125 -10.47 0.86 4.88
C ALA A 125 -10.50 0.01 6.14
N ASP A 126 -11.62 -0.04 6.84
CA ASP A 126 -11.70 -0.70 8.13
C ASP A 126 -11.25 -2.17 8.09
N PRO A 127 -11.79 -3.04 7.21
CA PRO A 127 -11.35 -4.42 7.17
C PRO A 127 -9.89 -4.57 6.69
N ILE A 128 -9.41 -3.66 5.85
CA ILE A 128 -8.05 -3.72 5.33
C ILE A 128 -7.05 -3.33 6.41
N SER A 129 -7.35 -2.31 7.21
CA SER A 129 -6.48 -1.90 8.30
C SER A 129 -6.24 -3.02 9.30
N LYS A 130 -7.23 -3.89 9.47
CA LYS A 130 -7.11 -5.06 10.36
C LYS A 130 -6.22 -6.16 9.78
N LEU A 131 -6.08 -6.20 8.46
CA LEU A 131 -5.22 -7.17 7.78
C LEU A 131 -3.80 -6.66 7.60
N ALA A 132 -3.57 -5.36 7.75
CA ALA A 132 -2.27 -4.76 7.49
C ALA A 132 -1.23 -5.20 8.52
N ASN A 133 -0.02 -5.44 8.05
CA ASN A 133 1.13 -5.72 8.90
C ASN A 133 1.70 -4.42 9.47
N ILE A 134 1.60 -3.34 8.70
CA ILE A 134 2.17 -2.05 9.05
C ILE A 134 1.10 -0.99 8.76
N ILE A 135 0.83 -0.13 9.73
CA ILE A 135 -0.05 1.01 9.55
C ILE A 135 0.78 2.28 9.79
N ILE A 136 0.79 3.16 8.81
CA ILE A 136 1.52 4.42 8.90
C ILE A 136 0.54 5.58 8.77
N ASP A 137 0.47 6.42 9.81
CA ASP A 137 -0.32 7.64 9.76
C ASP A 137 0.55 8.75 9.18
N THR A 138 0.16 9.25 8.00
CA THR A 138 0.92 10.27 7.28
C THR A 138 0.39 11.68 7.50
N THR A 139 -0.52 11.88 8.45
CA THR A 139 -1.16 13.18 8.69
C THR A 139 -0.16 14.31 8.84
N LEU A 140 0.85 14.13 9.69
CA LEU A 140 1.89 15.13 9.93
C LEU A 140 3.25 14.71 9.40
N LEU A 141 3.28 13.66 8.58
CA LEU A 141 4.53 13.06 8.17
C LEU A 141 5.07 13.70 6.89
N LYS A 142 6.29 14.20 6.96
CA LYS A 142 6.99 14.69 5.76
C LYS A 142 7.53 13.52 4.95
N PRO A 143 7.70 13.69 3.62
CA PRO A 143 8.21 12.60 2.78
C PRO A 143 9.50 11.96 3.28
N ILE A 144 10.44 12.78 3.80
CA ILE A 144 11.70 12.25 4.31
C ILE A 144 11.50 11.35 5.52
N LYS A 145 10.52 11.65 6.36
CA LYS A 145 10.20 10.83 7.53
C LYS A 145 9.54 9.52 7.12
N LEU A 146 8.72 9.54 6.09
CA LEU A 146 8.15 8.33 5.53
C LEU A 146 9.25 7.42 5.00
N GLN A 147 10.22 8.01 4.29
CA GLN A 147 11.36 7.27 3.77
C GLN A 147 12.15 6.61 4.91
N ASP A 148 12.44 7.36 5.97
CA ASP A 148 13.17 6.84 7.12
C ASP A 148 12.45 5.64 7.75
N LYS A 149 11.14 5.73 7.91
CA LYS A 149 10.35 4.63 8.48
C LYS A 149 10.37 3.39 7.61
N LEU A 150 10.18 3.56 6.32
CA LEU A 150 10.17 2.42 5.39
C LEU A 150 11.55 1.78 5.29
N GLU A 151 12.61 2.57 5.28
CA GLU A 151 13.97 2.04 5.25
C GLU A 151 14.30 1.22 6.50
N ILE A 152 13.88 1.68 7.67
CA ILE A 152 14.07 0.92 8.91
C ILE A 152 13.40 -0.44 8.82
N TYR A 153 12.18 -0.48 8.28
CA TYR A 153 11.42 -1.72 8.17
C TYR A 153 12.02 -2.70 7.16
N PHE A 154 12.41 -2.20 6.00
CA PHE A 154 12.74 -3.07 4.88
C PHE A 154 14.23 -3.26 4.65
N HIS A 155 15.06 -2.33 5.10
CA HIS A 155 16.50 -2.47 5.02
C HIS A 155 17.07 -3.37 6.10
N LYS A 156 16.67 -3.13 7.35
CA LYS A 156 17.13 -3.94 8.47
C LYS A 156 16.43 -5.29 8.53
N GLY A 157 15.22 -5.37 8.01
CA GLY A 157 14.45 -6.62 7.98
C GLY A 157 15.05 -7.71 7.11
N ASN A 158 15.96 -7.36 6.21
CA ASN A 158 16.64 -8.35 5.38
C ASN A 158 17.68 -9.16 6.13
N GLN A 159 18.09 -8.72 7.29
CA GLN A 159 19.11 -9.39 8.09
C GLN A 159 18.53 -10.28 9.16
N ASP A 160 17.32 -10.00 9.58
CA ASP A 160 16.65 -10.77 10.63
C ASP A 160 15.27 -11.19 10.16
N THR A 161 14.90 -12.38 10.54
CA THR A 161 13.54 -12.87 10.35
C THR A 161 12.54 -12.14 11.25
N PHE A 162 12.86 -10.91 11.59
CA PHE A 162 12.01 -10.12 12.45
C PHE A 162 10.73 -9.74 11.72
N ARG A 163 9.62 -10.21 12.24
CA ARG A 163 8.31 -9.91 11.70
C ARG A 163 7.49 -9.23 12.76
N VAL A 164 7.12 -8.01 12.47
CA VAL A 164 6.16 -7.32 13.30
C VAL A 164 4.79 -7.52 12.67
N SER A 165 3.92 -8.18 13.39
CA SER A 165 2.59 -8.46 12.89
C SER A 165 1.71 -7.22 12.84
N PHE A 166 2.01 -6.21 13.64
CA PHE A 166 1.24 -4.99 13.68
C PHE A 166 2.06 -3.86 14.28
N VAL A 167 2.24 -2.78 13.54
CA VAL A 167 2.92 -1.59 14.04
C VAL A 167 2.19 -0.35 13.54
N SER A 168 1.95 0.58 14.45
CA SER A 168 1.34 1.86 14.12
C SER A 168 2.34 2.98 14.32
N PHE A 169 2.48 3.86 13.33
CA PHE A 169 3.27 5.06 13.42
C PHE A 169 2.34 6.27 13.41
N VAL A 170 2.37 7.03 14.49
CA VAL A 170 1.50 8.19 14.65
C VAL A 170 2.36 9.42 14.89
N TYR A 171 2.00 10.53 14.24
CA TYR A 171 2.61 11.83 14.43
C TYR A 171 1.59 12.91 14.54
#